data_b4543d501613757792c208267725ee9d
#
_entry.id   b4543d501613757792c208267725ee9d
#
_cell.length_a   1.000
_cell.length_b   1.000
_cell.length_c   1.000
_cell.angle_alpha   90.00
_cell.angle_beta   90.00
_cell.angle_gamma   90.00
#
_symmetry.space_group_name_H-M   'P 1'
#
loop_
_entity.id
_entity.type
_entity.pdbx_description
1 polymer ?
#
loop_
_entity_poly.entity_id
_entity_poly.type
_entity_poly.pdbx_seq_one_letter_code
_entity_poly.pdbx_strand_id
1 'polypeptide(L)'
;MQLNPSEISDLIKQKIEQFELKTEARTEGTIVSLSDGVVRIHGLSDAQYYEMLEFPGNTYGLALNLERDSVGAVVLGEYTHLSEGDWVRCTGRVLQVPVGPEMLGRVVDALGNPVDGKGPITASGSSPLEKVAPGVIARKSVDQPVQTGLKAIDAMVPIGRGQRELIIGDRQTGKTAVAIDAIINQKGKGVKCIYVAVGQKNSSVAGVLRKLEEHGAMEHTVIVHAGASDSAAMQFIAPYAGCAMGEYFRDRGEDALIIYDDLTKQAWAYRQVSLLLRRPPGREAYPGDVFYLHSRLLERAARINEHEVEKLTDGEVKGKTGSLTALPIIETQAGDVSAFVPTNVISITDGQIFLETDLFNAGIRPAINAGLSVSRVGGAAQTKIIKKLGGGVRLALAQYRELAAFSQFASDLDEATRKQLERGERVTELMKQTQYSPLSVGQMAVSLFAANQGYLDDVEVSKIVDFESALQSYMKSAQSELLGKIDATGDYNEEIESAMHAAIKDFKANNTW
;
A
#
# COMPACT_ATOMS: atom_id res chain seq x y z
N MET A 1 -51.64 11.17 -49.06
CA MET A 1 -51.10 10.06 -49.88
C MET A 1 -51.35 8.76 -49.11
N GLN A 2 -52.27 7.94 -49.59
CA GLN A 2 -52.46 6.59 -49.02
C GLN A 2 -51.41 5.68 -49.63
N LEU A 3 -50.51 5.19 -48.82
CA LEU A 3 -49.53 4.19 -49.23
C LEU A 3 -50.26 2.88 -49.58
N ASN A 4 -49.97 2.34 -50.75
CA ASN A 4 -50.55 1.09 -51.23
C ASN A 4 -50.00 -0.08 -50.36
N PRO A 5 -50.79 -1.09 -50.00
CA PRO A 5 -50.35 -2.25 -49.23
C PRO A 5 -49.10 -2.96 -49.79
N SER A 6 -48.92 -2.92 -51.12
CA SER A 6 -47.70 -3.43 -51.74
C SER A 6 -46.44 -2.62 -51.46
N GLU A 7 -46.52 -1.27 -51.37
CA GLU A 7 -45.39 -0.38 -51.05
C GLU A 7 -44.98 -0.53 -49.62
N ILE A 8 -45.93 -0.76 -48.69
CA ILE A 8 -45.63 -1.05 -47.28
C ILE A 8 -44.92 -2.39 -47.14
N SER A 9 -45.36 -3.41 -47.92
CA SER A 9 -44.73 -4.73 -47.91
C SER A 9 -43.29 -4.69 -48.46
N ASP A 10 -43.06 -3.90 -49.50
CA ASP A 10 -41.71 -3.73 -50.08
C ASP A 10 -40.79 -2.90 -49.20
N LEU A 11 -41.31 -1.90 -48.49
CA LEU A 11 -40.55 -1.14 -47.46
C LEU A 11 -40.20 -2.01 -46.26
N ILE A 12 -41.09 -2.90 -45.84
CA ILE A 12 -40.83 -3.87 -44.78
C ILE A 12 -39.78 -4.89 -45.21
N LYS A 13 -39.88 -5.41 -46.45
CA LYS A 13 -38.87 -6.30 -47.02
C LYS A 13 -37.50 -5.63 -47.14
N GLN A 14 -37.43 -4.42 -47.64
CA GLN A 14 -36.18 -3.66 -47.71
C GLN A 14 -35.58 -3.41 -46.31
N LYS A 15 -36.40 -3.12 -45.32
CA LYS A 15 -35.93 -2.97 -43.95
C LYS A 15 -35.46 -4.30 -43.33
N ILE A 16 -36.13 -5.41 -43.65
CA ILE A 16 -35.72 -6.74 -43.21
C ILE A 16 -34.41 -7.16 -43.89
N GLU A 17 -34.27 -6.95 -45.22
CA GLU A 17 -33.03 -7.21 -45.95
C GLU A 17 -31.85 -6.32 -45.46
N GLN A 18 -32.13 -5.07 -45.12
CA GLN A 18 -31.13 -4.20 -44.45
C GLN A 18 -30.83 -4.65 -43.04
N PHE A 19 -31.75 -5.32 -42.35
CA PHE A 19 -31.54 -5.87 -41.02
C PHE A 19 -30.73 -7.17 -41.04
N GLU A 20 -30.89 -8.01 -42.07
CA GLU A 20 -30.09 -9.23 -42.26
C GLU A 20 -28.63 -8.94 -42.68
N LEU A 21 -28.36 -7.79 -43.30
CA LEU A 21 -27.00 -7.34 -43.64
C LEU A 21 -26.22 -6.74 -42.46
N LYS A 22 -26.85 -6.59 -41.29
CA LYS A 22 -26.20 -6.13 -40.05
C LYS A 22 -25.89 -7.28 -39.08
N THR A 23 -25.29 -8.36 -39.57
CA THR A 23 -24.79 -9.45 -38.71
C THR A 23 -23.56 -9.04 -37.88
N GLU A 24 -23.03 -7.81 -38.07
CA GLU A 24 -22.05 -7.19 -37.20
C GLU A 24 -22.65 -6.44 -35.96
N ALA A 25 -24.00 -6.43 -35.86
CA ALA A 25 -24.70 -5.61 -34.86
C ALA A 25 -24.68 -6.13 -33.42
N ARG A 26 -24.01 -7.25 -33.12
CA ARG A 26 -23.92 -7.81 -31.75
C ARG A 26 -22.88 -7.11 -30.86
N THR A 27 -21.98 -6.34 -31.43
CA THR A 27 -20.88 -5.67 -30.74
C THR A 27 -21.10 -4.16 -30.53
N GLU A 28 -22.22 -3.63 -31.04
CA GLU A 28 -22.60 -2.22 -30.89
C GLU A 28 -23.84 -2.06 -30.01
N GLY A 29 -23.83 -1.03 -29.18
CA GLY A 29 -24.96 -0.60 -28.34
C GLY A 29 -25.13 0.91 -28.37
N THR A 30 -26.13 1.40 -27.64
CA THR A 30 -26.49 2.81 -27.59
C THR A 30 -26.61 3.25 -26.13
N ILE A 31 -26.07 4.42 -25.79
CA ILE A 31 -26.21 5.02 -24.45
C ILE A 31 -27.69 5.37 -24.23
N VAL A 32 -28.28 4.81 -23.18
CA VAL A 32 -29.66 5.07 -22.76
C VAL A 32 -29.73 6.12 -21.66
N SER A 33 -28.73 6.15 -20.80
CA SER A 33 -28.60 7.16 -19.75
C SER A 33 -27.13 7.35 -19.37
N LEU A 34 -26.78 8.58 -18.99
CA LEU A 34 -25.46 8.98 -18.52
C LEU A 34 -25.62 9.79 -17.25
N SER A 35 -24.91 9.44 -16.16
CA SER A 35 -24.87 10.18 -14.92
C SER A 35 -23.50 10.01 -14.24
N ASP A 36 -22.81 11.11 -13.98
CA ASP A 36 -21.52 11.14 -13.28
C ASP A 36 -20.48 10.10 -13.81
N GLY A 37 -20.39 9.97 -15.14
CA GLY A 37 -19.47 9.04 -15.77
C GLY A 37 -19.88 7.57 -15.71
N VAL A 38 -21.08 7.26 -15.19
CA VAL A 38 -21.71 5.95 -15.26
C VAL A 38 -22.72 5.95 -16.38
N VAL A 39 -22.61 5.00 -17.29
CA VAL A 39 -23.47 4.88 -18.46
C VAL A 39 -24.25 3.57 -18.42
N ARG A 40 -25.51 3.65 -18.86
CA ARG A 40 -26.32 2.48 -19.14
C ARG A 40 -26.49 2.38 -20.66
N ILE A 41 -26.16 1.21 -21.18
CA ILE A 41 -26.06 0.95 -22.61
C ILE A 41 -27.08 -0.13 -22.96
N HIS A 42 -27.89 0.12 -23.96
CA HIS A 42 -28.78 -0.90 -24.56
C HIS A 42 -28.04 -1.63 -25.68
N GLY A 43 -28.17 -2.92 -25.74
CA GLY A 43 -27.42 -3.78 -26.67
C GLY A 43 -26.15 -4.36 -25.99
N LEU A 44 -25.08 -4.58 -26.75
CA LEU A 44 -23.83 -5.20 -26.30
C LEU A 44 -24.03 -6.59 -25.68
N SER A 45 -24.80 -7.44 -26.32
CA SER A 45 -25.14 -8.80 -25.82
C SER A 45 -23.92 -9.68 -25.60
N ASP A 46 -22.80 -9.39 -26.26
CA ASP A 46 -21.56 -10.16 -26.20
C ASP A 46 -20.51 -9.54 -25.25
N ALA A 47 -20.86 -8.43 -24.58
CA ALA A 47 -19.95 -7.77 -23.63
C ALA A 47 -19.57 -8.69 -22.48
N GLN A 48 -18.30 -8.69 -22.13
CA GLN A 48 -17.77 -9.43 -21.00
C GLN A 48 -17.62 -8.52 -19.78
N TYR A 49 -17.65 -9.12 -18.59
CA TYR A 49 -17.37 -8.41 -17.36
C TYR A 49 -15.91 -7.92 -17.34
N TYR A 50 -15.70 -6.64 -17.01
CA TYR A 50 -14.40 -5.95 -17.10
C TYR A 50 -13.86 -5.77 -18.52
N GLU A 51 -14.69 -5.94 -19.54
CA GLU A 51 -14.31 -5.58 -20.90
C GLU A 51 -14.21 -4.08 -21.08
N MET A 52 -13.21 -3.65 -21.83
CA MET A 52 -13.05 -2.27 -22.25
C MET A 52 -14.02 -1.96 -23.39
N LEU A 53 -14.84 -0.93 -23.21
CA LEU A 53 -15.80 -0.43 -24.20
C LEU A 53 -15.27 0.85 -24.82
N GLU A 54 -15.50 1.02 -26.13
CA GLU A 54 -15.15 2.21 -26.90
C GLU A 54 -16.37 3.11 -27.07
N PHE A 55 -16.20 4.40 -26.80
CA PHE A 55 -17.19 5.46 -26.95
C PHE A 55 -16.73 6.48 -27.99
N PRO A 56 -17.60 7.38 -28.48
CA PRO A 56 -17.20 8.50 -29.33
C PRO A 56 -16.08 9.34 -28.72
N GLY A 57 -15.25 9.96 -29.58
CA GLY A 57 -14.16 10.82 -29.11
C GLY A 57 -12.94 10.09 -28.57
N ASN A 58 -12.72 8.83 -28.95
CA ASN A 58 -11.62 7.99 -28.46
C ASN A 58 -11.63 7.83 -26.93
N THR A 59 -12.83 7.78 -26.38
CA THR A 59 -13.08 7.60 -24.94
C THR A 59 -13.35 6.13 -24.67
N TYR A 60 -12.86 5.63 -23.54
CA TYR A 60 -13.02 4.24 -23.14
C TYR A 60 -13.77 4.13 -21.83
N GLY A 61 -14.42 3.01 -21.61
CA GLY A 61 -15.10 2.67 -20.38
C GLY A 61 -14.92 1.20 -20.02
N LEU A 62 -15.41 0.83 -18.86
CA LEU A 62 -15.31 -0.51 -18.30
C LEU A 62 -16.70 -1.06 -18.03
N ALA A 63 -17.03 -2.22 -18.61
CA ALA A 63 -18.29 -2.93 -18.36
C ALA A 63 -18.28 -3.54 -16.95
N LEU A 64 -19.22 -3.10 -16.09
CA LEU A 64 -19.27 -3.51 -14.68
C LEU A 64 -20.58 -4.21 -14.29
N ASN A 65 -21.64 -4.06 -15.07
CA ASN A 65 -22.94 -4.66 -14.80
C ASN A 65 -23.52 -5.25 -16.09
N LEU A 66 -23.69 -6.55 -16.13
CA LEU A 66 -24.24 -7.24 -17.29
C LEU A 66 -25.65 -7.69 -16.96
N GLU A 67 -26.64 -7.02 -17.53
CA GLU A 67 -28.05 -7.35 -17.43
C GLU A 67 -28.53 -7.95 -18.77
N ARG A 68 -29.73 -8.53 -18.78
CA ARG A 68 -30.26 -9.18 -19.95
C ARG A 68 -30.34 -8.27 -21.19
N ASP A 69 -30.80 -7.04 -20.99
CA ASP A 69 -31.10 -6.09 -22.06
C ASP A 69 -30.23 -4.81 -21.99
N SER A 70 -29.32 -4.74 -21.04
CA SER A 70 -28.46 -3.57 -20.88
C SER A 70 -27.12 -3.89 -20.20
N VAL A 71 -26.13 -3.06 -20.49
CA VAL A 71 -24.83 -3.09 -19.84
C VAL A 71 -24.63 -1.79 -19.07
N GLY A 72 -24.28 -1.90 -17.79
CA GLY A 72 -23.83 -0.78 -16.97
C GLY A 72 -22.30 -0.67 -17.06
N ALA A 73 -21.82 0.50 -17.45
CA ALA A 73 -20.38 0.75 -17.58
C ALA A 73 -19.98 2.07 -16.92
N VAL A 74 -18.70 2.20 -16.62
CA VAL A 74 -18.09 3.45 -16.14
C VAL A 74 -17.15 3.99 -17.20
N VAL A 75 -17.17 5.29 -17.43
CA VAL A 75 -16.26 5.95 -18.37
C VAL A 75 -14.94 6.23 -17.67
N LEU A 76 -13.83 5.94 -18.34
CA LEU A 76 -12.47 6.14 -17.85
C LEU A 76 -11.93 7.48 -18.38
N GLY A 77 -12.04 8.52 -17.58
CA GLY A 77 -11.63 9.87 -17.96
C GLY A 77 -12.80 10.84 -18.16
N GLU A 78 -12.62 11.81 -19.07
CA GLU A 78 -13.65 12.81 -19.38
C GLU A 78 -14.82 12.22 -20.16
N TYR A 79 -16.03 12.61 -19.77
CA TYR A 79 -17.29 12.10 -20.35
C TYR A 79 -18.28 13.20 -20.76
N THR A 80 -17.90 14.47 -20.59
CA THR A 80 -18.79 15.63 -20.80
C THR A 80 -19.26 15.77 -22.24
N HIS A 81 -18.53 15.18 -23.19
CA HIS A 81 -18.88 15.17 -24.62
C HIS A 81 -19.83 14.04 -25.03
N LEU A 82 -20.07 13.06 -24.14
CA LEU A 82 -20.97 11.94 -24.41
C LEU A 82 -22.42 12.34 -24.16
N SER A 83 -23.33 11.81 -24.97
CA SER A 83 -24.75 12.06 -24.90
C SER A 83 -25.58 10.78 -25.00
N GLU A 84 -26.81 10.82 -24.53
CA GLU A 84 -27.79 9.76 -24.79
C GLU A 84 -28.01 9.60 -26.30
N GLY A 85 -28.04 8.38 -26.77
CA GLY A 85 -28.10 8.05 -28.18
C GLY A 85 -26.77 7.79 -28.85
N ASP A 86 -25.66 8.10 -28.22
CA ASP A 86 -24.33 7.80 -28.76
C ASP A 86 -24.06 6.28 -28.83
N TRP A 87 -23.24 5.90 -29.79
CA TRP A 87 -22.86 4.51 -30.00
C TRP A 87 -21.79 4.07 -28.96
N VAL A 88 -21.81 2.79 -28.66
CA VAL A 88 -20.78 2.12 -27.83
C VAL A 88 -20.40 0.80 -28.46
N ARG A 89 -19.13 0.42 -28.46
CA ARG A 89 -18.62 -0.82 -29.04
C ARG A 89 -17.85 -1.66 -28.05
N CYS A 90 -18.05 -2.97 -28.13
CA CYS A 90 -17.18 -3.94 -27.49
C CYS A 90 -15.80 -3.94 -28.17
N THR A 91 -14.73 -3.94 -27.38
CA THR A 91 -13.36 -4.02 -27.93
C THR A 91 -12.81 -5.44 -27.97
N GLY A 92 -13.45 -6.39 -27.30
CA GLY A 92 -12.95 -7.75 -27.10
C GLY A 92 -11.69 -7.81 -26.21
N ARG A 93 -11.37 -6.72 -25.51
CA ARG A 93 -10.16 -6.62 -24.70
C ARG A 93 -10.52 -6.30 -23.25
N VAL A 94 -9.85 -7.00 -22.32
CA VAL A 94 -9.87 -6.60 -20.91
C VAL A 94 -8.94 -5.40 -20.70
N LEU A 95 -9.29 -4.56 -19.72
CA LEU A 95 -8.49 -3.39 -19.40
C LEU A 95 -7.09 -3.81 -18.93
N GLN A 96 -6.08 -3.24 -19.56
CA GLN A 96 -4.67 -3.47 -19.27
C GLN A 96 -3.95 -2.16 -18.96
N VAL A 97 -2.88 -2.26 -18.19
CA VAL A 97 -2.00 -1.13 -17.87
C VAL A 97 -0.56 -1.43 -18.29
N PRO A 98 0.21 -0.41 -18.69
CA PRO A 98 1.61 -0.58 -19.02
C PRO A 98 2.40 -0.99 -17.76
N VAL A 99 3.34 -1.88 -17.93
CA VAL A 99 4.22 -2.40 -16.87
C VAL A 99 5.66 -2.49 -17.38
N GLY A 100 6.60 -2.37 -16.48
CA GLY A 100 8.02 -2.48 -16.81
C GLY A 100 8.90 -1.59 -15.93
N PRO A 101 10.22 -1.75 -16.02
CA PRO A 101 11.17 -0.91 -15.28
C PRO A 101 11.13 0.56 -15.73
N GLU A 102 10.63 0.85 -16.93
CA GLU A 102 10.50 2.21 -17.47
C GLU A 102 9.44 3.04 -16.72
N MET A 103 8.59 2.38 -15.94
CA MET A 103 7.63 3.05 -15.05
C MET A 103 8.30 3.68 -13.82
N LEU A 104 9.47 3.20 -13.43
CA LEU A 104 10.20 3.73 -12.26
C LEU A 104 10.66 5.18 -12.53
N GLY A 105 10.59 6.02 -11.51
CA GLY A 105 10.89 7.44 -11.60
C GLY A 105 9.76 8.30 -12.18
N ARG A 106 8.61 7.69 -12.52
CA ARG A 106 7.50 8.35 -13.19
C ARG A 106 6.28 8.51 -12.29
N VAL A 107 5.47 9.51 -12.61
CA VAL A 107 4.12 9.69 -12.05
C VAL A 107 3.12 9.44 -13.16
N VAL A 108 2.21 8.51 -12.94
CA VAL A 108 1.21 8.07 -13.92
C VAL A 108 -0.19 8.13 -13.34
N ASP A 109 -1.20 8.19 -14.22
CA ASP A 109 -2.59 8.05 -13.85
C ASP A 109 -2.98 6.57 -13.62
N ALA A 110 -4.25 6.31 -13.32
CA ALA A 110 -4.77 4.95 -13.09
C ALA A 110 -4.78 4.06 -14.36
N LEU A 111 -4.55 4.62 -15.53
CA LEU A 111 -4.41 3.90 -16.80
C LEU A 111 -2.93 3.71 -17.20
N GLY A 112 -2.01 4.25 -16.41
CA GLY A 112 -0.57 4.22 -16.68
C GLY A 112 -0.07 5.31 -17.63
N ASN A 113 -0.89 6.31 -17.95
CA ASN A 113 -0.46 7.46 -18.75
C ASN A 113 0.40 8.40 -17.89
N PRO A 114 1.52 8.93 -18.40
CA PRO A 114 2.36 9.85 -17.65
C PRO A 114 1.66 11.19 -17.42
N VAL A 115 1.71 11.67 -16.17
CA VAL A 115 1.17 12.98 -15.75
C VAL A 115 2.24 13.91 -15.17
N ASP A 116 3.51 13.50 -15.25
CA ASP A 116 4.67 14.21 -14.70
C ASP A 116 5.35 15.20 -15.66
N GLY A 117 4.82 15.32 -16.87
CA GLY A 117 5.41 16.21 -17.90
C GLY A 117 6.74 15.73 -18.49
N LYS A 118 7.21 14.52 -18.15
CA LYS A 118 8.50 13.97 -18.64
C LYS A 118 8.38 13.22 -19.98
N GLY A 119 7.28 13.40 -20.69
CA GLY A 119 7.01 12.76 -21.99
C GLY A 119 6.46 11.33 -21.90
N PRO A 120 6.19 10.69 -23.05
CA PRO A 120 5.59 9.37 -23.12
C PRO A 120 6.50 8.28 -22.54
N ILE A 121 5.89 7.19 -22.07
CA ILE A 121 6.59 6.01 -21.56
C ILE A 121 6.47 4.90 -22.58
N THR A 122 7.61 4.33 -23.01
CA THR A 122 7.64 3.11 -23.83
C THR A 122 7.84 1.93 -22.88
N ALA A 123 6.71 1.37 -22.40
CA ALA A 123 6.75 0.28 -21.44
C ALA A 123 7.19 -1.05 -22.08
N SER A 124 7.86 -1.90 -21.31
CA SER A 124 8.30 -3.24 -21.73
C SER A 124 7.13 -4.19 -22.02
N GLY A 125 5.96 -3.94 -21.43
CA GLY A 125 4.78 -4.77 -21.62
C GLY A 125 3.51 -4.15 -21.09
N SER A 126 2.43 -4.92 -21.14
CA SER A 126 1.15 -4.59 -20.52
C SER A 126 0.66 -5.75 -19.67
N SER A 127 -0.15 -5.45 -18.68
CA SER A 127 -0.71 -6.45 -17.76
C SER A 127 -2.18 -6.18 -17.51
N PRO A 128 -3.04 -7.22 -17.50
CA PRO A 128 -4.43 -7.04 -17.13
C PRO A 128 -4.56 -6.40 -15.74
N LEU A 129 -5.53 -5.49 -15.64
CA LEU A 129 -5.82 -4.80 -14.37
C LEU A 129 -6.26 -5.79 -13.30
N GLU A 130 -7.15 -6.70 -13.65
CA GLU A 130 -7.64 -7.77 -12.80
C GLU A 130 -6.92 -9.08 -13.11
N LYS A 131 -6.33 -9.67 -12.08
CA LYS A 131 -5.68 -10.97 -12.13
C LYS A 131 -6.07 -11.81 -10.93
N VAL A 132 -6.09 -13.11 -11.11
CA VAL A 132 -6.23 -14.05 -10.00
C VAL A 132 -4.95 -14.03 -9.15
N ALA A 133 -5.13 -13.98 -7.83
CA ALA A 133 -4.02 -14.02 -6.89
C ALA A 133 -3.26 -15.36 -6.98
N PRO A 134 -1.95 -15.38 -6.64
CA PRO A 134 -1.19 -16.62 -6.59
C PRO A 134 -1.86 -17.67 -5.69
N GLY A 135 -2.01 -18.89 -6.20
CA GLY A 135 -2.59 -20.01 -5.46
C GLY A 135 -1.68 -20.49 -4.33
N VAL A 136 -2.18 -21.38 -3.48
CA VAL A 136 -1.46 -21.89 -2.30
C VAL A 136 -0.12 -22.54 -2.67
N ILE A 137 -0.08 -23.31 -3.75
CA ILE A 137 1.14 -24.02 -4.19
C ILE A 137 2.21 -23.06 -4.74
N ALA A 138 1.81 -21.94 -5.32
CA ALA A 138 2.71 -20.93 -5.85
C ALA A 138 3.40 -20.10 -4.75
N ARG A 139 2.84 -20.07 -3.53
CA ARG A 139 3.33 -19.25 -2.43
C ARG A 139 4.53 -19.87 -1.73
N LYS A 140 5.39 -19.00 -1.22
CA LYS A 140 6.48 -19.33 -0.31
C LYS A 140 6.26 -18.63 1.02
N SER A 141 6.72 -19.23 2.11
CA SER A 141 6.64 -18.63 3.44
C SER A 141 7.39 -17.30 3.48
N VAL A 142 6.85 -16.36 4.25
CA VAL A 142 7.46 -15.05 4.48
C VAL A 142 8.53 -15.19 5.55
N ASP A 143 9.80 -15.11 5.17
CA ASP A 143 10.96 -15.34 6.03
C ASP A 143 12.08 -14.29 5.85
N GLN A 144 11.82 -13.24 5.06
CA GLN A 144 12.76 -12.14 4.82
C GLN A 144 12.14 -10.81 5.21
N PRO A 145 12.87 -9.92 5.92
CA PRO A 145 12.34 -8.64 6.35
C PRO A 145 12.19 -7.65 5.19
N VAL A 146 11.13 -6.84 5.27
CA VAL A 146 11.10 -5.51 4.67
C VAL A 146 11.50 -4.53 5.77
N GLN A 147 12.70 -4.01 5.69
CA GLN A 147 13.19 -3.05 6.66
C GLN A 147 12.61 -1.68 6.37
N THR A 148 11.76 -1.19 7.27
CA THR A 148 11.16 0.14 7.13
C THR A 148 12.10 1.26 7.54
N GLY A 149 13.10 0.94 8.36
CA GLY A 149 13.99 1.91 8.95
C GLY A 149 13.39 2.64 10.17
N LEU A 150 12.19 2.25 10.58
CA LEU A 150 11.52 2.78 11.76
C LEU A 150 11.68 1.79 12.93
N LYS A 151 12.32 2.24 13.99
CA LYS A 151 12.59 1.41 15.20
C LYS A 151 11.33 0.75 15.73
N ALA A 152 10.27 1.52 15.84
CA ALA A 152 9.01 1.06 16.40
C ALA A 152 8.34 -0.05 15.55
N ILE A 153 8.53 -0.04 14.23
CA ILE A 153 8.00 -1.06 13.32
C ILE A 153 8.92 -2.27 13.30
N ASP A 154 10.17 -2.07 12.93
CA ASP A 154 11.09 -3.18 12.67
C ASP A 154 11.38 -4.01 13.94
N ALA A 155 11.35 -3.38 15.12
CA ALA A 155 11.51 -4.08 16.40
C ALA A 155 10.23 -4.72 16.95
N MET A 156 9.07 -4.08 16.78
CA MET A 156 7.83 -4.51 17.46
C MET A 156 6.78 -5.12 16.55
N VAL A 157 6.66 -4.63 15.31
CA VAL A 157 5.63 -5.03 14.35
C VAL A 157 6.29 -5.28 12.99
N PRO A 158 7.21 -6.25 12.90
CA PRO A 158 8.03 -6.45 11.72
C PRO A 158 7.21 -6.86 10.50
N ILE A 159 7.63 -6.35 9.34
CA ILE A 159 7.01 -6.61 8.05
C ILE A 159 7.93 -7.51 7.23
N GLY A 160 7.38 -8.57 6.66
CA GLY A 160 8.12 -9.49 5.78
C GLY A 160 7.81 -9.28 4.30
N ARG A 161 8.73 -9.70 3.44
CA ARG A 161 8.56 -9.64 1.97
C ARG A 161 7.45 -10.57 1.52
N GLY A 162 6.39 -9.99 0.97
CA GLY A 162 5.18 -10.70 0.57
C GLY A 162 4.04 -10.64 1.59
N GLN A 163 4.23 -9.94 2.72
CA GLN A 163 3.21 -9.73 3.74
C GLN A 163 2.28 -8.57 3.36
N ARG A 164 1.07 -8.59 3.92
CA ARG A 164 0.10 -7.49 3.88
C ARG A 164 -0.03 -6.92 5.27
N GLU A 165 0.53 -5.74 5.50
CA GLU A 165 0.47 -5.09 6.81
C GLU A 165 -0.33 -3.79 6.70
N LEU A 166 -1.43 -3.70 7.42
CA LEU A 166 -2.31 -2.53 7.41
C LEU A 166 -1.73 -1.39 8.22
N ILE A 167 -1.74 -0.18 7.67
CA ILE A 167 -1.49 1.06 8.41
C ILE A 167 -2.84 1.73 8.65
N ILE A 168 -3.25 1.86 9.90
CA ILE A 168 -4.58 2.34 10.28
C ILE A 168 -4.51 3.42 11.34
N GLY A 169 -5.36 4.43 11.24
CA GLY A 169 -5.46 5.53 12.19
C GLY A 169 -6.24 6.72 11.64
N ASP A 170 -6.50 7.69 12.50
CA ASP A 170 -7.23 8.92 12.15
C ASP A 170 -6.46 9.81 11.19
N ARG A 171 -7.12 10.86 10.69
CA ARG A 171 -6.45 11.87 9.86
C ARG A 171 -5.26 12.48 10.57
N GLN A 172 -4.19 12.75 9.80
CA GLN A 172 -2.98 13.46 10.26
C GLN A 172 -2.23 12.76 11.41
N THR A 173 -2.40 11.47 11.62
CA THR A 173 -1.63 10.68 12.61
C THR A 173 -0.27 10.21 12.10
N GLY A 174 0.09 10.54 10.85
CA GLY A 174 1.39 10.19 10.27
C GLY A 174 1.41 8.93 9.40
N LYS A 175 0.26 8.39 8.99
CA LYS A 175 0.17 7.18 8.14
C LYS A 175 1.02 7.26 6.87
N THR A 176 0.85 8.34 6.11
CA THR A 176 1.62 8.59 4.88
C THR A 176 3.12 8.75 5.16
N ALA A 177 3.50 9.39 6.27
CA ALA A 177 4.91 9.55 6.64
C ALA A 177 5.59 8.20 6.89
N VAL A 178 4.93 7.29 7.62
CA VAL A 178 5.41 5.91 7.82
C VAL A 178 5.61 5.18 6.49
N ALA A 179 4.67 5.31 5.57
CA ALA A 179 4.76 4.71 4.24
C ALA A 179 5.93 5.28 3.42
N ILE A 180 6.14 6.60 3.46
CA ILE A 180 7.24 7.26 2.75
C ILE A 180 8.59 6.84 3.35
N ASP A 181 8.72 6.77 4.67
CA ASP A 181 9.93 6.27 5.32
C ASP A 181 10.27 4.85 4.88
N ALA A 182 9.27 3.97 4.79
CA ALA A 182 9.45 2.62 4.28
C ALA A 182 9.97 2.60 2.83
N ILE A 183 9.47 3.49 1.95
CA ILE A 183 9.95 3.62 0.57
C ILE A 183 11.39 4.13 0.54
N ILE A 184 11.69 5.20 1.27
CA ILE A 184 13.04 5.81 1.32
C ILE A 184 14.06 4.76 1.76
N ASN A 185 13.72 3.94 2.74
CA ASN A 185 14.62 2.92 3.27
C ASN A 185 14.87 1.74 2.30
N GLN A 186 14.13 1.64 1.19
CA GLN A 186 14.39 0.61 0.18
C GLN A 186 15.52 0.98 -0.80
N LYS A 187 16.01 2.22 -0.75
CA LYS A 187 17.12 2.66 -1.61
C LYS A 187 18.33 1.74 -1.48
N GLY A 188 18.80 1.23 -2.60
CA GLY A 188 19.95 0.30 -2.65
C GLY A 188 19.68 -1.13 -2.20
N LYS A 189 18.44 -1.47 -1.79
CA LYS A 189 18.09 -2.82 -1.31
C LYS A 189 17.43 -3.71 -2.37
N GLY A 190 17.35 -3.23 -3.61
CA GLY A 190 16.78 -3.98 -4.74
C GLY A 190 15.25 -4.09 -4.75
N VAL A 191 14.56 -3.45 -3.82
CA VAL A 191 13.10 -3.45 -3.74
C VAL A 191 12.52 -2.31 -4.58
N LYS A 192 11.60 -2.64 -5.50
CA LYS A 192 10.88 -1.67 -6.31
C LYS A 192 9.64 -1.20 -5.56
N CYS A 193 9.38 0.10 -5.57
CA CYS A 193 8.29 0.67 -4.80
C CYS A 193 7.19 1.22 -5.72
N ILE A 194 5.94 1.01 -5.33
CA ILE A 194 4.77 1.56 -5.98
C ILE A 194 3.98 2.34 -4.93
N TYR A 195 3.80 3.63 -5.13
CA TYR A 195 2.96 4.46 -4.28
C TYR A 195 1.68 4.82 -5.02
N VAL A 196 0.55 4.32 -4.54
CA VAL A 196 -0.76 4.55 -5.14
C VAL A 196 -1.51 5.59 -4.31
N ALA A 197 -1.67 6.78 -4.85
CA ALA A 197 -2.44 7.88 -4.25
C ALA A 197 -3.89 7.84 -4.75
N VAL A 198 -4.84 7.58 -3.86
CA VAL A 198 -6.26 7.48 -4.18
C VAL A 198 -7.04 8.59 -3.51
N GLY A 199 -7.74 9.42 -4.29
CA GLY A 199 -8.58 10.50 -3.78
C GLY A 199 -7.81 11.55 -2.96
N GLN A 200 -6.50 11.65 -3.15
CA GLN A 200 -5.63 12.62 -2.49
C GLN A 200 -5.68 13.97 -3.21
N LYS A 201 -5.44 15.05 -2.48
CA LYS A 201 -5.26 16.37 -3.09
C LYS A 201 -3.96 16.40 -3.90
N ASN A 202 -3.96 17.04 -5.06
CA ASN A 202 -2.77 17.17 -5.91
C ASN A 202 -1.58 17.79 -5.15
N SER A 203 -1.83 18.75 -4.26
CA SER A 203 -0.80 19.36 -3.42
C SER A 203 -0.15 18.37 -2.44
N SER A 204 -0.92 17.40 -1.92
CA SER A 204 -0.40 16.35 -1.04
C SER A 204 0.50 15.39 -1.81
N VAL A 205 0.08 14.96 -3.00
CA VAL A 205 0.87 14.08 -3.86
C VAL A 205 2.14 14.76 -4.35
N ALA A 206 2.08 16.06 -4.70
CA ALA A 206 3.26 16.86 -5.03
C ALA A 206 4.25 16.95 -3.84
N GLY A 207 3.73 17.02 -2.61
CA GLY A 207 4.55 16.94 -1.39
C GLY A 207 5.26 15.60 -1.24
N VAL A 208 4.56 14.50 -1.48
CA VAL A 208 5.14 13.14 -1.47
C VAL A 208 6.23 13.00 -2.54
N LEU A 209 5.92 13.40 -3.79
CA LEU A 209 6.88 13.37 -4.90
C LEU A 209 8.18 14.10 -4.53
N ARG A 210 8.05 15.36 -4.04
CA ARG A 210 9.21 16.15 -3.63
C ARG A 210 10.04 15.45 -2.54
N LYS A 211 9.39 14.85 -1.54
CA LYS A 211 10.09 14.12 -0.48
C LYS A 211 10.84 12.90 -1.00
N LEU A 212 10.25 12.15 -1.92
CA LEU A 212 10.92 11.01 -2.55
C LEU A 212 12.08 11.46 -3.45
N GLU A 213 11.94 12.58 -4.17
CA GLU A 213 13.02 13.17 -4.99
C GLU A 213 14.18 13.68 -4.12
N GLU A 214 13.89 14.41 -3.05
CA GLU A 214 14.90 14.93 -2.10
C GLU A 214 15.78 13.82 -1.51
N HIS A 215 15.22 12.62 -1.31
CA HIS A 215 15.95 11.46 -0.76
C HIS A 215 16.47 10.51 -1.85
N GLY A 216 16.27 10.83 -3.13
CA GLY A 216 16.66 9.98 -4.26
C GLY A 216 15.91 8.65 -4.31
N ALA A 217 14.70 8.61 -3.74
CA ALA A 217 13.86 7.41 -3.70
C ALA A 217 13.00 7.24 -4.95
N MET A 218 12.85 8.27 -5.78
CA MET A 218 12.12 8.16 -7.05
C MET A 218 12.80 7.20 -8.05
N GLU A 219 14.10 6.99 -7.97
CA GLU A 219 14.82 6.08 -8.87
C GLU A 219 14.28 4.64 -8.81
N HIS A 220 13.73 4.22 -7.68
CA HIS A 220 13.15 2.89 -7.49
C HIS A 220 11.63 2.92 -7.22
N THR A 221 10.97 4.04 -7.48
CA THR A 221 9.55 4.24 -7.16
C THR A 221 8.76 4.70 -8.38
N VAL A 222 7.56 4.16 -8.55
CA VAL A 222 6.51 4.71 -9.42
C VAL A 222 5.36 5.23 -8.57
N ILE A 223 4.81 6.39 -8.93
CA ILE A 223 3.62 6.96 -8.31
C ILE A 223 2.45 6.77 -9.26
N VAL A 224 1.39 6.09 -8.78
CA VAL A 224 0.11 5.99 -9.49
C VAL A 224 -0.86 6.95 -8.82
N HIS A 225 -1.37 7.90 -9.56
CA HIS A 225 -2.18 9.00 -9.05
C HIS A 225 -3.60 8.95 -9.61
N ALA A 226 -4.59 8.88 -8.71
CA ALA A 226 -5.98 9.17 -8.99
C ALA A 226 -6.45 10.21 -7.96
N GLY A 227 -6.49 11.47 -8.37
CA GLY A 227 -6.74 12.61 -7.50
C GLY A 227 -8.16 12.71 -6.99
N ALA A 228 -8.38 13.61 -6.03
CA ALA A 228 -9.72 13.88 -5.49
C ALA A 228 -10.68 14.50 -6.52
N SER A 229 -10.16 15.11 -7.58
CA SER A 229 -10.92 15.67 -8.70
C SER A 229 -11.19 14.68 -9.82
N ASP A 230 -10.51 13.52 -9.81
CA ASP A 230 -10.71 12.51 -10.83
C ASP A 230 -12.02 11.74 -10.61
N SER A 231 -12.52 11.11 -11.67
CA SER A 231 -13.76 10.33 -11.60
C SER A 231 -13.66 9.19 -10.57
N ALA A 232 -14.80 8.80 -10.02
CA ALA A 232 -14.86 7.65 -9.11
C ALA A 232 -14.33 6.36 -9.77
N ALA A 233 -14.50 6.21 -11.09
CA ALA A 233 -13.94 5.09 -11.85
C ALA A 233 -12.41 5.05 -11.77
N MET A 234 -11.73 6.19 -11.98
CA MET A 234 -10.28 6.28 -11.90
C MET A 234 -9.75 5.98 -10.49
N GLN A 235 -10.41 6.52 -9.46
CA GLN A 235 -10.07 6.25 -8.06
C GLN A 235 -10.29 4.77 -7.69
N PHE A 236 -11.30 4.12 -8.25
CA PHE A 236 -11.59 2.71 -8.05
C PHE A 236 -10.51 1.80 -8.65
N ILE A 237 -10.06 2.08 -9.89
CA ILE A 237 -9.11 1.19 -10.60
C ILE A 237 -7.64 1.44 -10.22
N ALA A 238 -7.27 2.61 -9.70
CA ALA A 238 -5.88 2.97 -9.42
C ALA A 238 -5.12 1.95 -8.55
N PRO A 239 -5.69 1.40 -7.45
CA PRO A 239 -5.01 0.37 -6.68
C PRO A 239 -4.70 -0.91 -7.47
N TYR A 240 -5.59 -1.31 -8.36
CA TYR A 240 -5.36 -2.47 -9.24
C TYR A 240 -4.29 -2.20 -10.27
N ALA A 241 -4.23 -0.99 -10.83
CA ALA A 241 -3.18 -0.57 -11.74
C ALA A 241 -1.80 -0.63 -11.08
N GLY A 242 -1.68 -0.04 -9.89
CA GLY A 242 -0.44 -0.13 -9.11
C GLY A 242 -0.05 -1.56 -8.75
N CYS A 243 -1.04 -2.39 -8.40
CA CYS A 243 -0.83 -3.82 -8.12
C CYS A 243 -0.26 -4.55 -9.33
N ALA A 244 -0.81 -4.34 -10.52
CA ALA A 244 -0.31 -4.94 -11.76
C ALA A 244 1.14 -4.52 -12.06
N MET A 245 1.50 -3.26 -11.79
CA MET A 245 2.88 -2.77 -11.92
C MET A 245 3.82 -3.47 -10.92
N GLY A 246 3.38 -3.66 -9.68
CA GLY A 246 4.15 -4.37 -8.65
C GLY A 246 4.32 -5.86 -8.94
N GLU A 247 3.28 -6.51 -9.46
CA GLU A 247 3.31 -7.92 -9.87
C GLU A 247 4.30 -8.19 -10.99
N TYR A 248 4.54 -7.23 -11.88
CA TYR A 248 5.54 -7.36 -12.94
C TYR A 248 6.91 -7.72 -12.38
N PHE A 249 7.32 -7.06 -11.30
CA PHE A 249 8.61 -7.34 -10.63
C PHE A 249 8.57 -8.65 -9.86
N ARG A 250 7.52 -8.89 -9.08
CA ARG A 250 7.34 -10.15 -8.35
C ARG A 250 7.42 -11.36 -9.27
N ASP A 251 6.69 -11.32 -10.39
CA ASP A 251 6.58 -12.43 -11.33
C ASP A 251 7.91 -12.72 -12.05
N ARG A 252 8.86 -11.78 -12.01
CA ARG A 252 10.23 -11.90 -12.54
C ARG A 252 11.29 -12.21 -11.48
N GLY A 253 10.87 -12.59 -10.27
CA GLY A 253 11.79 -12.95 -9.20
C GLY A 253 12.47 -11.77 -8.54
N GLU A 254 11.84 -10.59 -8.57
CA GLU A 254 12.26 -9.40 -7.87
C GLU A 254 11.33 -9.12 -6.68
N ASP A 255 11.73 -8.19 -5.81
CA ASP A 255 10.93 -7.77 -4.68
C ASP A 255 10.31 -6.40 -4.93
N ALA A 256 9.02 -6.28 -4.63
CA ALA A 256 8.29 -5.03 -4.73
C ALA A 256 7.54 -4.71 -3.43
N LEU A 257 7.40 -3.42 -3.16
CA LEU A 257 6.62 -2.85 -2.06
C LEU A 257 5.55 -1.93 -2.63
N ILE A 258 4.29 -2.18 -2.33
CA ILE A 258 3.19 -1.32 -2.75
C ILE A 258 2.49 -0.68 -1.56
N ILE A 259 2.27 0.62 -1.67
CA ILE A 259 1.52 1.42 -0.70
C ILE A 259 0.20 1.83 -1.36
N TYR A 260 -0.92 1.61 -0.67
CA TYR A 260 -2.23 2.10 -1.10
C TYR A 260 -2.70 3.23 -0.17
N ASP A 261 -2.56 4.46 -0.57
CA ASP A 261 -2.91 5.65 0.23
C ASP A 261 -4.09 6.42 -0.38
N ASP A 262 -5.36 6.10 -0.05
CA ASP A 262 -5.81 5.09 0.89
C ASP A 262 -6.96 4.24 0.31
N LEU A 263 -7.15 3.05 0.85
CA LEU A 263 -8.23 2.15 0.43
C LEU A 263 -9.62 2.58 0.95
N THR A 264 -9.70 3.45 1.94
CA THR A 264 -10.98 4.03 2.39
C THR A 264 -11.61 4.83 1.25
N LYS A 265 -10.81 5.65 0.55
CA LYS A 265 -11.30 6.43 -0.59
C LYS A 265 -11.63 5.56 -1.80
N GLN A 266 -10.86 4.49 -2.02
CA GLN A 266 -11.24 3.49 -3.03
C GLN A 266 -12.63 2.90 -2.73
N ALA A 267 -12.90 2.55 -1.48
CA ALA A 267 -14.21 2.05 -1.08
C ALA A 267 -15.33 3.07 -1.29
N TRP A 268 -15.07 4.35 -1.03
CA TRP A 268 -16.03 5.43 -1.30
C TRP A 268 -16.31 5.58 -2.78
N ALA A 269 -15.29 5.57 -3.61
CA ALA A 269 -15.42 5.61 -5.06
C ALA A 269 -16.23 4.42 -5.59
N TYR A 270 -15.93 3.22 -5.11
CA TYR A 270 -16.66 2.01 -5.48
C TYR A 270 -18.12 2.04 -5.02
N ARG A 271 -18.41 2.58 -3.83
CA ARG A 271 -19.77 2.80 -3.34
C ARG A 271 -20.53 3.76 -4.26
N GLN A 272 -19.92 4.88 -4.66
CA GLN A 272 -20.51 5.83 -5.58
C GLN A 272 -20.86 5.18 -6.92
N VAL A 273 -19.93 4.49 -7.55
CA VAL A 273 -20.14 3.77 -8.82
C VAL A 273 -21.25 2.73 -8.67
N SER A 274 -21.26 1.95 -7.59
CA SER A 274 -22.25 0.91 -7.35
C SER A 274 -23.66 1.45 -7.16
N LEU A 275 -23.82 2.60 -6.47
CA LEU A 275 -25.10 3.26 -6.29
C LEU A 275 -25.63 3.81 -7.62
N LEU A 276 -24.76 4.40 -8.45
CA LEU A 276 -25.13 4.89 -9.79
C LEU A 276 -25.52 3.74 -10.74
N LEU A 277 -24.87 2.58 -10.61
CA LEU A 277 -25.24 1.34 -11.29
C LEU A 277 -26.51 0.67 -10.70
N ARG A 278 -27.14 1.29 -9.70
CA ARG A 278 -28.34 0.80 -9.00
C ARG A 278 -28.14 -0.59 -8.36
N ARG A 279 -26.93 -0.93 -7.95
CA ARG A 279 -26.69 -2.12 -7.15
C ARG A 279 -27.30 -1.93 -5.75
N PRO A 280 -27.91 -2.97 -5.16
CA PRO A 280 -28.55 -2.85 -3.86
C PRO A 280 -27.50 -2.49 -2.77
N PRO A 281 -27.72 -1.42 -1.98
CA PRO A 281 -26.82 -1.04 -0.91
C PRO A 281 -26.96 -1.96 0.31
N GLY A 282 -25.82 -2.26 0.96
CA GLY A 282 -25.73 -2.91 2.23
C GLY A 282 -25.41 -1.95 3.38
N ARG A 283 -24.64 -2.42 4.37
CA ARG A 283 -24.21 -1.61 5.53
C ARG A 283 -23.46 -0.38 5.07
N GLU A 284 -23.79 0.79 5.65
CA GLU A 284 -23.21 2.10 5.32
C GLU A 284 -23.30 2.46 3.82
N ALA A 285 -24.33 1.93 3.14
CA ALA A 285 -24.57 2.06 1.71
C ALA A 285 -23.47 1.45 0.80
N TYR A 286 -22.56 0.65 1.34
CA TYR A 286 -21.61 -0.10 0.52
C TYR A 286 -22.30 -1.26 -0.21
N PRO A 287 -21.85 -1.62 -1.42
CA PRO A 287 -22.33 -2.80 -2.10
C PRO A 287 -21.89 -4.07 -1.37
N GLY A 288 -22.62 -5.16 -1.54
CA GLY A 288 -22.35 -6.44 -0.86
C GLY A 288 -20.99 -7.05 -1.14
N ASP A 289 -20.34 -6.66 -2.24
CA ASP A 289 -19.04 -7.14 -2.68
C ASP A 289 -17.85 -6.23 -2.30
N VAL A 290 -18.04 -5.24 -1.42
CA VAL A 290 -16.95 -4.36 -0.98
C VAL A 290 -15.83 -5.12 -0.26
N PHE A 291 -16.15 -6.21 0.46
CA PHE A 291 -15.13 -7.09 1.00
C PHE A 291 -14.28 -7.72 -0.11
N TYR A 292 -14.92 -8.19 -1.15
CA TYR A 292 -14.26 -8.79 -2.32
C TYR A 292 -13.43 -7.76 -3.10
N LEU A 293 -13.84 -6.49 -3.13
CA LEU A 293 -13.04 -5.39 -3.68
C LEU A 293 -11.62 -5.37 -3.09
N HIS A 294 -11.51 -5.40 -1.77
CA HIS A 294 -10.21 -5.33 -1.09
C HIS A 294 -9.52 -6.69 -1.01
N SER A 295 -10.27 -7.78 -0.82
CA SER A 295 -9.65 -9.10 -0.68
C SER A 295 -8.98 -9.58 -1.98
N ARG A 296 -9.63 -9.41 -3.15
CA ARG A 296 -9.02 -9.78 -4.42
C ARG A 296 -7.81 -8.92 -4.81
N LEU A 297 -7.76 -7.67 -4.32
CA LEU A 297 -6.60 -6.80 -4.47
C LEU A 297 -5.45 -7.26 -3.56
N LEU A 298 -5.71 -7.38 -2.26
CA LEU A 298 -4.68 -7.64 -1.25
C LEU A 298 -4.15 -9.07 -1.29
N GLU A 299 -4.96 -10.06 -1.71
CA GLU A 299 -4.48 -11.43 -1.91
C GLU A 299 -3.45 -11.57 -3.04
N ARG A 300 -3.37 -10.61 -3.95
CA ARG A 300 -2.32 -10.54 -4.98
C ARG A 300 -0.94 -10.22 -4.40
N ALA A 301 -0.88 -9.59 -3.23
CA ALA A 301 0.36 -9.43 -2.49
C ALA A 301 0.76 -10.77 -1.86
N ALA A 302 1.90 -11.29 -2.28
CA ALA A 302 2.41 -12.59 -1.84
C ALA A 302 3.90 -12.71 -2.13
N ARG A 303 4.54 -13.66 -1.48
CA ARG A 303 5.83 -14.19 -1.90
C ARG A 303 5.60 -15.46 -2.71
N ILE A 304 6.16 -15.52 -3.90
CA ILE A 304 6.06 -16.68 -4.80
C ILE A 304 7.37 -17.45 -4.82
N ASN A 305 7.26 -18.77 -5.01
CA ASN A 305 8.40 -19.67 -5.03
C ASN A 305 9.12 -19.68 -6.39
N GLU A 306 10.28 -20.32 -6.43
CA GLU A 306 11.16 -20.37 -7.59
C GLU A 306 10.50 -21.04 -8.80
N HIS A 307 9.68 -22.05 -8.55
CA HIS A 307 8.99 -22.79 -9.61
C HIS A 307 7.92 -21.92 -10.30
N GLU A 308 7.19 -21.12 -9.52
CA GLU A 308 6.18 -20.21 -10.08
C GLU A 308 6.85 -19.07 -10.87
N VAL A 309 7.97 -18.53 -10.41
CA VAL A 309 8.75 -17.52 -11.16
C VAL A 309 9.25 -18.11 -12.48
N GLU A 310 9.81 -19.32 -12.47
CA GLU A 310 10.26 -20.00 -13.70
C GLU A 310 9.11 -20.20 -14.68
N LYS A 311 7.95 -20.62 -14.21
CA LYS A 311 6.74 -20.80 -15.02
C LYS A 311 6.23 -19.49 -15.62
N LEU A 312 6.16 -18.40 -14.82
CA LEU A 312 5.66 -17.10 -15.26
C LEU A 312 6.60 -16.38 -16.24
N THR A 313 7.88 -16.77 -16.25
CA THR A 313 8.90 -16.21 -17.13
C THR A 313 9.29 -17.18 -18.26
N ASP A 314 8.48 -18.21 -18.52
CA ASP A 314 8.77 -19.23 -19.55
C ASP A 314 10.19 -19.81 -19.46
N GLY A 315 10.73 -19.92 -18.24
CA GLY A 315 12.06 -20.45 -17.95
C GLY A 315 13.21 -19.47 -18.09
N GLU A 316 12.95 -18.18 -18.36
CA GLU A 316 14.00 -17.15 -18.43
C GLU A 316 14.65 -16.89 -17.07
N VAL A 317 13.89 -16.92 -15.99
CA VAL A 317 14.38 -16.69 -14.62
C VAL A 317 14.28 -17.96 -13.81
N LYS A 318 15.44 -18.44 -13.31
CA LYS A 318 15.54 -19.69 -12.53
C LYS A 318 16.14 -19.44 -11.16
N GLY A 319 15.66 -20.20 -10.17
CA GLY A 319 16.22 -20.21 -8.81
C GLY A 319 16.00 -18.92 -8.02
N LYS A 320 15.08 -18.07 -8.45
CA LYS A 320 14.72 -16.82 -7.75
C LYS A 320 13.30 -16.86 -7.25
N THR A 321 13.09 -16.30 -6.07
CA THR A 321 11.76 -16.02 -5.53
C THR A 321 11.40 -14.56 -5.80
N GLY A 322 10.13 -14.26 -5.97
CA GLY A 322 9.64 -12.89 -6.06
C GLY A 322 8.66 -12.56 -4.95
N SER A 323 8.57 -11.29 -4.59
CA SER A 323 7.60 -10.85 -3.60
C SER A 323 6.92 -9.54 -3.97
N LEU A 324 5.66 -9.41 -3.56
CA LEU A 324 4.92 -8.16 -3.53
C LEU A 324 4.39 -7.97 -2.12
N THR A 325 4.94 -7.01 -1.40
CA THR A 325 4.54 -6.63 -0.05
C THR A 325 3.55 -5.48 -0.14
N ALA A 326 2.42 -5.56 0.55
CA ALA A 326 1.41 -4.51 0.54
C ALA A 326 1.30 -3.80 1.89
N LEU A 327 1.30 -2.48 1.87
CA LEU A 327 0.98 -1.60 2.98
C LEU A 327 -0.28 -0.79 2.64
N PRO A 328 -1.47 -1.38 2.78
CA PRO A 328 -2.72 -0.63 2.65
C PRO A 328 -2.85 0.36 3.80
N ILE A 329 -3.35 1.55 3.49
CA ILE A 329 -3.70 2.57 4.48
C ILE A 329 -5.22 2.65 4.57
N ILE A 330 -5.72 2.66 5.80
CA ILE A 330 -7.13 2.90 6.13
C ILE A 330 -7.23 4.10 7.08
N GLU A 331 -8.13 5.00 6.76
CA GLU A 331 -8.46 6.15 7.61
C GLU A 331 -9.63 5.79 8.53
N THR A 332 -9.45 5.98 9.84
CA THR A 332 -10.51 5.89 10.84
C THR A 332 -11.06 7.26 11.18
N GLN A 333 -12.20 7.29 11.85
CA GLN A 333 -12.80 8.48 12.42
C GLN A 333 -12.92 8.28 13.94
N ALA A 334 -12.31 9.17 14.70
CA ALA A 334 -12.29 9.12 16.18
C ALA A 334 -11.80 7.75 16.73
N GLY A 335 -10.83 7.13 16.06
CA GLY A 335 -10.26 5.85 16.47
C GLY A 335 -11.18 4.64 16.28
N ASP A 336 -12.33 4.78 15.61
CA ASP A 336 -13.28 3.68 15.43
C ASP A 336 -12.77 2.64 14.42
N VAL A 337 -12.17 1.58 14.95
CA VAL A 337 -11.74 0.41 14.17
C VAL A 337 -12.88 -0.60 13.93
N SER A 338 -14.06 -0.40 14.54
CA SER A 338 -15.22 -1.28 14.38
C SER A 338 -16.10 -0.92 13.18
N ALA A 339 -15.81 0.19 12.50
CA ALA A 339 -16.46 0.59 11.27
C ALA A 339 -16.30 -0.47 10.17
N PHE A 340 -17.16 -0.42 9.15
CA PHE A 340 -17.29 -1.51 8.19
C PHE A 340 -16.03 -1.75 7.36
N VAL A 341 -15.45 -0.71 6.77
CA VAL A 341 -14.23 -0.87 5.94
C VAL A 341 -13.00 -1.26 6.77
N PRO A 342 -12.71 -0.62 7.93
CA PRO A 342 -11.62 -1.04 8.80
C PRO A 342 -11.68 -2.52 9.18
N THR A 343 -12.83 -3.02 9.66
CA THR A 343 -12.98 -4.43 10.06
C THR A 343 -12.75 -5.40 8.92
N ASN A 344 -13.20 -5.07 7.71
CA ASN A 344 -12.96 -5.88 6.53
C ASN A 344 -11.46 -5.98 6.22
N VAL A 345 -10.76 -4.86 6.19
CA VAL A 345 -9.33 -4.84 5.82
C VAL A 345 -8.45 -5.47 6.90
N ILE A 346 -8.76 -5.27 8.19
CA ILE A 346 -8.09 -5.96 9.30
C ILE A 346 -8.19 -7.49 9.15
N SER A 347 -9.34 -7.99 8.70
CA SER A 347 -9.53 -9.44 8.52
C SER A 347 -8.76 -10.01 7.32
N ILE A 348 -8.52 -9.21 6.29
CA ILE A 348 -7.81 -9.62 5.07
C ILE A 348 -6.29 -9.58 5.27
N THR A 349 -5.79 -8.65 6.08
CA THR A 349 -4.36 -8.40 6.26
C THR A 349 -3.71 -9.35 7.27
N ASP A 350 -2.38 -9.42 7.22
CA ASP A 350 -1.56 -10.27 8.10
C ASP A 350 -1.11 -9.53 9.36
N GLY A 351 -1.78 -8.47 9.71
CA GLY A 351 -1.54 -7.62 10.86
C GLY A 351 -1.84 -6.15 10.58
N GLN A 352 -1.66 -5.33 11.60
CA GLN A 352 -1.89 -3.89 11.51
C GLN A 352 -0.92 -3.08 12.36
N ILE A 353 -0.55 -1.91 11.86
CA ILE A 353 0.16 -0.83 12.55
C ILE A 353 -0.88 0.23 12.89
N PHE A 354 -1.23 0.35 14.16
CA PHE A 354 -2.23 1.30 14.64
C PHE A 354 -1.57 2.61 15.07
N LEU A 355 -1.94 3.71 14.41
CA LEU A 355 -1.48 5.06 14.73
C LEU A 355 -2.57 5.78 15.53
N GLU A 356 -2.22 6.17 16.75
CA GLU A 356 -3.14 6.74 17.73
C GLU A 356 -3.00 8.26 17.83
N THR A 357 -4.14 8.95 17.81
CA THR A 357 -4.19 10.42 17.87
C THR A 357 -3.64 10.96 19.18
N ASP A 358 -3.92 10.31 20.30
CA ASP A 358 -3.45 10.75 21.62
C ASP A 358 -1.93 10.68 21.74
N LEU A 359 -1.32 9.62 21.22
CA LEU A 359 0.14 9.50 21.16
C LEU A 359 0.76 10.58 20.26
N PHE A 360 0.12 10.85 19.12
CA PHE A 360 0.57 11.89 18.21
C PHE A 360 0.54 13.27 18.85
N ASN A 361 -0.54 13.61 19.56
CA ASN A 361 -0.71 14.85 20.27
C ASN A 361 0.23 14.98 21.48
N ALA A 362 0.56 13.85 22.13
CA ALA A 362 1.57 13.79 23.19
C ALA A 362 3.01 13.91 22.67
N GLY A 363 3.22 14.08 21.35
CA GLY A 363 4.53 14.24 20.76
C GLY A 363 5.30 12.93 20.54
N ILE A 364 4.67 11.77 20.71
CA ILE A 364 5.25 10.46 20.41
C ILE A 364 5.07 10.22 18.90
N ARG A 365 6.16 10.31 18.15
CA ARG A 365 6.16 10.19 16.69
C ARG A 365 7.31 9.28 16.23
N PRO A 366 7.00 8.19 15.47
CA PRO A 366 5.67 7.77 14.98
C PRO A 366 4.72 7.38 16.12
N ALA A 367 3.44 7.71 15.97
CA ALA A 367 2.40 7.52 16.99
C ALA A 367 1.88 6.07 17.07
N ILE A 368 2.77 5.11 17.02
CA ILE A 368 2.45 3.68 16.93
C ILE A 368 2.02 3.15 18.30
N ASN A 369 0.79 2.67 18.37
CA ASN A 369 0.30 1.95 19.53
C ASN A 369 0.79 0.50 19.54
N ALA A 370 1.83 0.20 20.33
CA ALA A 370 2.44 -1.14 20.42
C ALA A 370 1.49 -2.23 20.97
N GLY A 371 0.42 -1.86 21.69
CA GLY A 371 -0.56 -2.80 22.22
C GLY A 371 -1.59 -3.27 21.20
N LEU A 372 -2.01 -2.34 20.31
CA LEU A 372 -3.01 -2.61 19.26
C LEU A 372 -2.37 -3.04 17.94
N SER A 373 -1.08 -2.79 17.77
CA SER A 373 -0.34 -3.17 16.56
C SER A 373 0.14 -4.62 16.66
N VAL A 374 -0.08 -5.37 15.59
CA VAL A 374 0.23 -6.80 15.53
C VAL A 374 0.78 -7.16 14.17
N SER A 375 1.87 -7.93 14.13
CA SER A 375 2.33 -8.64 12.94
C SER A 375 2.13 -10.15 13.13
N ARG A 376 1.38 -10.78 12.24
CA ARG A 376 1.16 -12.24 12.27
C ARG A 376 2.36 -13.04 11.77
N VAL A 377 3.27 -12.41 11.04
CA VAL A 377 4.54 -13.01 10.61
C VAL A 377 5.57 -12.94 11.74
N GLY A 378 5.63 -11.80 12.43
CA GLY A 378 6.45 -11.61 13.62
C GLY A 378 7.93 -11.85 13.38
N GLY A 379 8.59 -12.56 14.30
CA GLY A 379 10.05 -12.75 14.30
C GLY A 379 10.63 -13.53 13.11
N ALA A 380 9.81 -14.15 12.25
CA ALA A 380 10.27 -14.73 10.98
C ALA A 380 10.69 -13.65 9.98
N ALA A 381 10.12 -12.45 10.10
CA ALA A 381 10.42 -11.28 9.28
C ALA A 381 11.44 -10.32 9.94
N GLN A 382 12.30 -10.81 10.80
CA GLN A 382 13.34 -10.01 11.46
C GLN A 382 14.73 -10.60 11.24
N THR A 383 15.73 -9.74 11.15
CA THR A 383 17.13 -10.17 11.29
C THR A 383 17.37 -10.70 12.71
N LYS A 384 18.35 -11.58 12.88
CA LYS A 384 18.62 -12.21 14.18
C LYS A 384 18.89 -11.17 15.29
N ILE A 385 19.65 -10.11 14.97
CA ILE A 385 19.99 -9.05 15.92
C ILE A 385 18.73 -8.26 16.34
N ILE A 386 17.89 -7.85 15.40
CA ILE A 386 16.66 -7.10 15.71
C ILE A 386 15.67 -7.99 16.48
N LYS A 387 15.56 -9.25 16.13
CA LYS A 387 14.71 -10.23 16.85
C LYS A 387 15.14 -10.38 18.31
N LYS A 388 16.44 -10.47 18.56
CA LYS A 388 17.01 -10.62 19.91
C LYS A 388 16.78 -9.35 20.75
N LEU A 389 17.07 -8.19 20.18
CA LEU A 389 17.03 -6.92 20.90
C LEU A 389 15.61 -6.34 20.99
N GLY A 390 14.80 -6.50 19.98
CA GLY A 390 13.42 -5.98 19.93
C GLY A 390 12.48 -6.62 20.96
N GLY A 391 12.71 -7.89 21.32
CA GLY A 391 11.93 -8.58 22.35
C GLY A 391 11.97 -7.90 23.71
N GLY A 392 13.14 -7.43 24.14
CA GLY A 392 13.32 -6.71 25.40
C GLY A 392 12.61 -5.35 25.43
N VAL A 393 12.67 -4.62 24.31
CA VAL A 393 11.99 -3.32 24.17
C VAL A 393 10.47 -3.50 24.18
N ARG A 394 9.94 -4.48 23.45
CA ARG A 394 8.51 -4.77 23.44
C ARG A 394 7.96 -5.11 24.82
N LEU A 395 8.71 -5.92 25.57
CA LEU A 395 8.35 -6.29 26.94
C LEU A 395 8.34 -5.05 27.86
N ALA A 396 9.38 -4.21 27.80
CA ALA A 396 9.48 -3.00 28.60
C ALA A 396 8.32 -2.03 28.35
N LEU A 397 7.93 -1.84 27.07
CA LEU A 397 6.79 -0.98 26.70
C LEU A 397 5.45 -1.56 27.15
N ALA A 398 5.26 -2.88 27.08
CA ALA A 398 4.06 -3.54 27.57
C ALA A 398 3.90 -3.36 29.09
N GLN A 399 4.98 -3.61 29.85
CA GLN A 399 4.99 -3.41 31.30
C GLN A 399 4.76 -1.94 31.69
N TYR A 400 5.41 -1.02 30.98
CA TYR A 400 5.23 0.42 31.21
C TYR A 400 3.76 0.83 31.07
N ARG A 401 3.05 0.36 30.04
CA ARG A 401 1.64 0.69 29.83
C ARG A 401 0.73 0.18 30.92
N GLU A 402 0.94 -1.05 31.39
CA GLU A 402 0.19 -1.61 32.50
C GLU A 402 0.42 -0.82 33.79
N LEU A 403 1.68 -0.50 34.10
CA LEU A 403 2.04 0.21 35.30
C LEU A 403 1.66 1.70 35.27
N ALA A 404 1.78 2.37 34.12
CA ALA A 404 1.43 3.77 33.97
C ALA A 404 -0.06 4.06 34.24
N ALA A 405 -0.94 3.12 33.89
CA ALA A 405 -2.37 3.22 34.20
C ALA A 405 -2.65 3.19 35.73
N PHE A 406 -1.85 2.44 36.47
CA PHE A 406 -1.99 2.32 37.94
C PHE A 406 -1.22 3.43 38.68
N SER A 407 -0.14 3.96 38.14
CA SER A 407 0.71 4.98 38.80
C SER A 407 -0.02 6.28 39.08
N GLN A 408 -1.09 6.59 38.34
CA GLN A 408 -1.93 7.77 38.57
C GLN A 408 -2.76 7.67 39.87
N PHE A 409 -2.94 6.47 40.41
CA PHE A 409 -3.78 6.20 41.59
C PHE A 409 -2.99 5.74 42.82
N ALA A 410 -1.69 5.44 42.69
CA ALA A 410 -0.89 4.88 43.78
C ALA A 410 0.09 5.91 44.34
N SER A 411 -0.12 6.30 45.60
CA SER A 411 0.77 7.24 46.31
C SER A 411 2.12 6.65 46.69
N ASP A 412 2.23 5.31 46.81
CA ASP A 412 3.44 4.59 47.22
C ASP A 412 3.75 3.43 46.26
N LEU A 413 4.61 3.70 45.27
CA LEU A 413 5.18 2.68 44.42
C LEU A 413 6.44 2.09 45.05
N ASP A 414 6.56 0.76 45.03
CA ASP A 414 7.81 0.11 45.43
C ASP A 414 8.97 0.45 44.45
N GLU A 415 10.21 0.28 44.90
CA GLU A 415 11.40 0.66 44.13
C GLU A 415 11.51 -0.09 42.80
N ALA A 416 11.09 -1.36 42.76
CA ALA A 416 11.12 -2.18 41.55
C ALA A 416 10.14 -1.67 40.47
N THR A 417 8.93 -1.35 40.90
CA THR A 417 7.90 -0.77 40.02
C THR A 417 8.31 0.60 39.50
N ARG A 418 8.93 1.44 40.35
CA ARG A 418 9.45 2.75 39.94
C ARG A 418 10.54 2.61 38.86
N LYS A 419 11.50 1.70 39.04
CA LYS A 419 12.55 1.43 38.05
C LYS A 419 11.99 0.94 36.72
N GLN A 420 10.94 0.10 36.74
CA GLN A 420 10.27 -0.35 35.52
C GLN A 420 9.55 0.79 34.78
N LEU A 421 8.89 1.69 35.50
CA LEU A 421 8.28 2.89 34.95
C LEU A 421 9.32 3.82 34.30
N GLU A 422 10.39 4.14 35.03
CA GLU A 422 11.46 4.98 34.50
C GLU A 422 12.13 4.39 33.25
N ARG A 423 12.36 3.07 33.25
CA ARG A 423 12.90 2.38 32.09
C ARG A 423 11.92 2.43 30.91
N GLY A 424 10.63 2.18 31.16
CA GLY A 424 9.60 2.24 30.11
C GLY A 424 9.43 3.63 29.52
N GLU A 425 9.54 4.67 30.33
CA GLU A 425 9.52 6.06 29.88
C GLU A 425 10.70 6.38 28.94
N ARG A 426 11.93 5.98 29.35
CA ARG A 426 13.13 6.15 28.51
C ARG A 426 13.04 5.37 27.21
N VAL A 427 12.52 4.15 27.22
CA VAL A 427 12.30 3.37 26.02
C VAL A 427 11.24 4.02 25.11
N THR A 428 10.19 4.61 25.70
CA THR A 428 9.17 5.35 24.92
C THR A 428 9.79 6.56 24.22
N GLU A 429 10.63 7.32 24.90
CA GLU A 429 11.37 8.44 24.30
C GLU A 429 12.32 7.95 23.19
N LEU A 430 13.04 6.84 23.43
CA LEU A 430 13.93 6.27 22.43
C LEU A 430 13.20 5.83 21.16
N MET A 431 11.93 5.40 21.25
CA MET A 431 11.15 5.01 20.07
C MET A 431 10.75 6.19 19.18
N LYS A 432 10.84 7.42 19.65
CA LYS A 432 10.66 8.60 18.82
C LYS A 432 11.70 8.65 17.71
N GLN A 433 11.27 9.01 16.54
CA GLN A 433 12.12 9.11 15.36
C GLN A 433 11.64 10.22 14.43
N THR A 434 12.59 11.02 13.94
CA THR A 434 12.29 12.09 13.00
C THR A 434 11.81 11.53 11.67
N GLN A 435 10.80 12.15 11.07
CA GLN A 435 10.29 11.78 9.75
C GLN A 435 11.39 11.87 8.68
N TYR A 436 11.32 11.00 7.70
CA TYR A 436 12.25 10.93 6.55
C TYR A 436 13.71 10.70 6.94
N SER A 437 13.89 10.01 8.06
CA SER A 437 15.22 9.67 8.60
C SER A 437 15.26 8.19 9.02
N PRO A 438 15.07 7.26 8.08
CA PRO A 438 15.11 5.84 8.37
C PRO A 438 16.51 5.41 8.82
N LEU A 439 16.58 4.49 9.78
CA LEU A 439 17.80 3.93 10.32
C LEU A 439 18.17 2.61 9.63
N SER A 440 19.48 2.34 9.53
CA SER A 440 19.96 1.01 9.15
C SER A 440 19.76 -0.01 10.27
N VAL A 441 19.91 -1.30 9.95
CA VAL A 441 19.82 -2.38 10.95
C VAL A 441 20.85 -2.21 12.05
N GLY A 442 22.10 -1.85 11.68
CA GLY A 442 23.17 -1.60 12.65
C GLY A 442 22.87 -0.43 13.56
N GLN A 443 22.36 0.66 13.02
CA GLN A 443 21.96 1.83 13.80
C GLN A 443 20.83 1.51 14.79
N MET A 444 19.77 0.81 14.33
CA MET A 444 18.71 0.36 15.22
C MET A 444 19.21 -0.59 16.30
N ALA A 445 20.07 -1.53 15.92
CA ALA A 445 20.63 -2.50 16.86
C ALA A 445 21.38 -1.81 18.02
N VAL A 446 22.19 -0.78 17.72
CA VAL A 446 22.91 -0.03 18.74
C VAL A 446 21.95 0.70 19.68
N SER A 447 20.91 1.37 19.17
CA SER A 447 19.91 2.05 20.00
C SER A 447 19.15 1.06 20.90
N LEU A 448 18.67 -0.05 20.34
CA LEU A 448 17.94 -1.09 21.09
C LEU A 448 18.85 -1.78 22.13
N PHE A 449 20.13 -1.98 21.78
CA PHE A 449 21.11 -2.57 22.68
C PHE A 449 21.39 -1.66 23.86
N ALA A 450 21.55 -0.35 23.64
CA ALA A 450 21.73 0.64 24.70
C ALA A 450 20.56 0.61 25.70
N ALA A 451 19.33 0.51 25.20
CA ALA A 451 18.15 0.40 26.05
C ALA A 451 18.11 -0.91 26.86
N ASN A 452 18.41 -2.04 26.21
CA ASN A 452 18.33 -3.34 26.86
C ASN A 452 19.42 -3.55 27.93
N GLN A 453 20.61 -3.00 27.73
CA GLN A 453 21.76 -3.16 28.59
C GLN A 453 21.86 -2.09 29.70
N GLY A 454 20.83 -1.23 29.86
CA GLY A 454 20.76 -0.24 30.91
C GLY A 454 21.67 1.00 30.70
N TYR A 455 22.20 1.20 29.49
CA TYR A 455 23.03 2.38 29.19
C TYR A 455 22.26 3.71 29.20
N LEU A 456 20.93 3.64 29.25
CA LEU A 456 20.04 4.80 29.33
C LEU A 456 19.60 5.14 30.76
N ASP A 457 19.91 4.29 31.74
CA ASP A 457 19.36 4.40 33.10
C ASP A 457 19.82 5.68 33.84
N ASP A 458 20.99 6.19 33.53
CA ASP A 458 21.57 7.42 34.05
C ASP A 458 21.35 8.65 33.15
N VAL A 459 20.63 8.50 32.03
CA VAL A 459 20.31 9.60 31.12
C VAL A 459 18.95 10.20 31.49
N GLU A 460 18.86 11.53 31.56
CA GLU A 460 17.57 12.19 31.74
C GLU A 460 16.60 11.89 30.56
N VAL A 461 15.33 11.66 30.88
CA VAL A 461 14.30 11.34 29.87
C VAL A 461 14.27 12.38 28.75
N SER A 462 14.36 13.67 29.11
CA SER A 462 14.37 14.79 28.12
C SER A 462 15.56 14.78 27.18
N LYS A 463 16.66 14.09 27.52
CA LYS A 463 17.89 14.02 26.72
C LYS A 463 18.08 12.73 25.95
N ILE A 464 17.14 11.78 26.03
CA ILE A 464 17.26 10.47 25.37
C ILE A 464 17.42 10.59 23.84
N VAL A 465 16.66 11.47 23.21
CA VAL A 465 16.73 11.69 21.76
C VAL A 465 18.08 12.30 21.35
N ASP A 466 18.60 13.25 22.15
CA ASP A 466 19.89 13.86 21.89
C ASP A 466 21.04 12.87 22.12
N PHE A 467 20.94 12.05 23.17
CA PHE A 467 21.87 10.95 23.45
C PHE A 467 21.92 9.98 22.27
N GLU A 468 20.75 9.54 21.77
CA GLU A 468 20.68 8.64 20.61
C GLU A 468 21.32 9.27 19.37
N SER A 469 21.02 10.53 19.08
CA SER A 469 21.57 11.26 17.93
C SER A 469 23.10 11.35 18.00
N ALA A 470 23.65 11.67 19.18
CA ALA A 470 25.09 11.72 19.41
C ALA A 470 25.73 10.33 19.31
N LEU A 471 25.10 9.30 19.88
CA LEU A 471 25.56 7.91 19.79
C LEU A 471 25.59 7.44 18.33
N GLN A 472 24.55 7.73 17.55
CA GLN A 472 24.51 7.39 16.13
C GLN A 472 25.62 8.10 15.34
N SER A 473 25.88 9.36 15.65
CA SER A 473 26.96 10.13 15.02
C SER A 473 28.36 9.55 15.35
N TYR A 474 28.56 9.19 16.62
CA TYR A 474 29.79 8.52 17.07
C TYR A 474 29.97 7.16 16.37
N MET A 475 28.93 6.33 16.32
CA MET A 475 28.98 5.03 15.67
C MET A 475 29.30 5.14 14.17
N LYS A 476 28.75 6.12 13.48
CA LYS A 476 29.03 6.37 12.04
C LYS A 476 30.49 6.80 11.81
N SER A 477 31.05 7.61 12.70
CA SER A 477 32.40 8.16 12.53
C SER A 477 33.50 7.21 13.04
N ALA A 478 33.31 6.63 14.22
CA ALA A 478 34.33 5.85 14.92
C ALA A 478 34.16 4.33 14.80
N GLN A 479 32.95 3.85 14.51
CA GLN A 479 32.59 2.42 14.51
C GLN A 479 31.88 2.00 13.22
N SER A 480 32.21 2.64 12.09
CA SER A 480 31.59 2.36 10.78
C SER A 480 31.74 0.92 10.32
N GLU A 481 32.85 0.26 10.67
CA GLU A 481 33.10 -1.14 10.34
C GLU A 481 32.14 -2.08 11.09
N LEU A 482 31.89 -1.83 12.38
CA LEU A 482 30.92 -2.58 13.17
C LEU A 482 29.49 -2.42 12.61
N LEU A 483 29.09 -1.18 12.30
CA LEU A 483 27.78 -0.93 11.68
C LEU A 483 27.67 -1.67 10.35
N GLY A 484 28.67 -1.56 9.47
CA GLY A 484 28.68 -2.25 8.18
C GLY A 484 28.61 -3.79 8.31
N LYS A 485 29.27 -4.36 9.31
CA LYS A 485 29.20 -5.80 9.60
C LYS A 485 27.79 -6.21 10.02
N ILE A 486 27.15 -5.44 10.90
CA ILE A 486 25.77 -5.70 11.36
C ILE A 486 24.79 -5.53 10.19
N ASP A 487 24.93 -4.48 9.38
CA ASP A 487 24.06 -4.22 8.23
C ASP A 487 24.14 -5.33 7.17
N ALA A 488 25.34 -5.89 6.96
CA ALA A 488 25.56 -6.94 5.98
C ALA A 488 25.05 -8.31 6.43
N THR A 489 25.21 -8.65 7.71
CA THR A 489 24.93 -9.99 8.24
C THR A 489 23.58 -10.09 8.96
N GLY A 490 23.17 -9.04 9.65
CA GLY A 490 22.02 -9.06 10.55
C GLY A 490 22.15 -10.04 11.72
N ASP A 491 23.35 -10.55 11.95
CA ASP A 491 23.64 -11.55 12.98
C ASP A 491 23.84 -10.91 14.36
N TYR A 492 23.63 -11.74 15.40
CA TYR A 492 23.94 -11.42 16.79
C TYR A 492 24.77 -12.55 17.38
N ASN A 493 25.99 -12.26 17.78
CA ASN A 493 26.94 -13.17 18.40
C ASN A 493 27.76 -12.46 19.46
N GLU A 494 28.56 -13.21 20.23
CA GLU A 494 29.40 -12.69 21.33
C GLU A 494 30.39 -11.61 20.87
N GLU A 495 30.91 -11.72 19.66
CA GLU A 495 31.83 -10.74 19.07
C GLU A 495 31.13 -9.40 18.86
N ILE A 496 29.97 -9.41 18.23
CA ILE A 496 29.16 -8.21 17.96
C ILE A 496 28.68 -7.60 19.28
N GLU A 497 28.23 -8.43 20.22
CA GLU A 497 27.80 -7.99 21.55
C GLU A 497 28.92 -7.29 22.31
N SER A 498 30.10 -7.91 22.37
CA SER A 498 31.29 -7.35 23.03
C SER A 498 31.74 -6.05 22.36
N ALA A 499 31.69 -5.96 21.03
CA ALA A 499 32.04 -4.76 20.28
C ALA A 499 31.05 -3.61 20.56
N MET A 500 29.75 -3.89 20.63
CA MET A 500 28.73 -2.89 20.98
C MET A 500 28.92 -2.40 22.42
N HIS A 501 29.21 -3.29 23.37
CA HIS A 501 29.53 -2.91 24.74
C HIS A 501 30.73 -1.99 24.80
N ALA A 502 31.83 -2.32 24.12
CA ALA A 502 33.02 -1.51 24.07
C ALA A 502 32.78 -0.12 23.48
N ALA A 503 32.06 -0.08 22.33
CA ALA A 503 31.73 1.17 21.64
C ALA A 503 30.87 2.12 22.48
N ILE A 504 29.82 1.61 23.14
CA ILE A 504 28.92 2.44 23.95
C ILE A 504 29.63 2.89 25.23
N LYS A 505 30.46 2.05 25.87
CA LYS A 505 31.26 2.45 27.03
C LYS A 505 32.26 3.55 26.69
N ASP A 506 32.95 3.45 25.56
CA ASP A 506 33.86 4.48 25.07
C ASP A 506 33.12 5.79 24.79
N PHE A 507 31.97 5.74 24.12
CA PHE A 507 31.12 6.90 23.90
C PHE A 507 30.71 7.58 25.22
N LYS A 508 30.24 6.81 26.21
CA LYS A 508 29.81 7.35 27.52
C LYS A 508 30.99 7.89 28.35
N ALA A 509 32.18 7.32 28.23
CA ALA A 509 33.34 7.82 28.93
C ALA A 509 33.79 9.22 28.45
N ASN A 510 33.48 9.54 27.20
CA ASN A 510 33.87 10.81 26.57
C ASN A 510 32.75 11.86 26.53
N ASN A 511 31.54 11.53 27.02
CA ASN A 511 30.38 12.40 27.01
C ASN A 511 29.59 12.29 28.33
N THR A 512 29.09 13.42 28.83
CA THR A 512 28.20 13.48 30.00
C THR A 512 26.78 13.82 29.56
N TRP A 513 25.80 13.11 30.13
CA TRP A 513 24.38 13.20 29.70
C TRP A 513 23.44 13.47 30.91
#